data_fd04a8b6d5809c84f68ad28d9642549a
#
_entry.id   fd04a8b6d5809c84f68ad28d9642549a
#
_cell.length_a   1.000
_cell.length_b   1.000
_cell.length_c   1.000
_cell.angle_alpha   90.00
_cell.angle_beta   90.00
_cell.angle_gamma   90.00
#
_symmetry.space_group_name_H-M   'P 1'
#
loop_
_entity.id
_entity.type
_entity.pdbx_description
1 polymer ?
#
loop_
_entity_poly.entity_id
_entity_poly.type
_entity_poly.pdbx_seq_one_letter_code
_entity_poly.pdbx_strand_id
1 'polypeptide(L)'
;MKLHEPTNEFISEILNSYSNDGGNELNDKLLKLFQEFNNDKNKFDVQIKVAALNTIYATAIININPVSEQIIKLTIQNVGCNNLHDYIKLIDNMAKVKWTNRKGESFQRNNLSFASKYVHFLSKYETPIYDSYAWLIIKGYLGQCTNEKMSFTPPKDFADFYATFEKFKKELKLDRHTNYELDKFLWHYGKMKIREIEKELSCTLSKAKSELQKRLKKSTANKGFSVMVAD
;
A
#
# COMPACT_ATOMS: atom_id res chain seq x y z
N MET A 1 20.27 -9.69 -3.77
CA MET A 1 19.16 -10.33 -4.50
C MET A 1 18.68 -9.35 -5.53
N LYS A 2 18.62 -9.73 -6.80
CA LYS A 2 18.05 -8.92 -7.89
C LYS A 2 16.55 -9.26 -8.00
N LEU A 3 15.69 -8.23 -8.13
CA LEU A 3 14.28 -8.44 -8.46
C LEU A 3 14.17 -8.79 -9.95
N HIS A 4 13.16 -9.57 -10.29
CA HIS A 4 12.84 -9.88 -11.67
C HIS A 4 12.37 -8.62 -12.40
N GLU A 5 12.75 -8.46 -13.65
CA GLU A 5 12.32 -7.31 -14.46
C GLU A 5 10.77 -7.32 -14.59
N PRO A 6 10.10 -6.19 -14.36
CA PRO A 6 8.64 -6.14 -14.37
C PRO A 6 8.11 -6.00 -15.81
N THR A 7 8.41 -7.01 -16.65
CA THR A 7 7.83 -7.11 -18.00
C THR A 7 6.31 -7.33 -17.89
N ASN A 8 5.59 -7.13 -18.99
CA ASN A 8 4.14 -7.38 -18.99
C ASN A 8 3.79 -8.83 -18.69
N GLU A 9 4.56 -9.74 -19.25
CA GLU A 9 4.39 -11.18 -19.06
C GLU A 9 4.56 -11.51 -17.58
N PHE A 10 5.61 -10.99 -16.94
CA PHE A 10 5.86 -11.21 -15.52
C PHE A 10 4.81 -10.56 -14.63
N ILE A 11 4.38 -9.32 -14.91
CA ILE A 11 3.29 -8.68 -14.18
C ILE A 11 2.01 -9.51 -14.31
N SER A 12 1.68 -9.96 -15.52
CA SER A 12 0.49 -10.80 -15.77
C SER A 12 0.55 -12.12 -15.02
N GLU A 13 1.71 -12.77 -14.97
CA GLU A 13 1.93 -14.00 -14.18
C GLU A 13 1.63 -13.80 -12.71
N ILE A 14 2.17 -12.72 -12.12
CA ILE A 14 1.96 -12.38 -10.71
C ILE A 14 0.49 -12.03 -10.43
N LEU A 15 -0.18 -11.30 -11.34
CA LEU A 15 -1.60 -10.97 -11.21
C LEU A 15 -2.49 -12.19 -11.33
N ASN A 16 -2.16 -13.15 -12.21
CA ASN A 16 -2.87 -14.43 -12.30
C ASN A 16 -2.71 -15.24 -11.01
N SER A 17 -1.50 -15.30 -10.45
CA SER A 17 -1.26 -15.95 -9.16
C SER A 17 -2.07 -15.30 -8.04
N TYR A 18 -2.13 -13.95 -8.00
CA TYR A 18 -2.96 -13.21 -7.04
C TYR A 18 -4.44 -13.54 -7.18
N SER A 19 -4.94 -13.63 -8.42
CA SER A 19 -6.34 -13.98 -8.72
C SER A 19 -6.67 -15.41 -8.26
N ASN A 20 -5.78 -16.36 -8.55
CA ASN A 20 -5.94 -17.77 -8.18
C ASN A 20 -5.94 -17.97 -6.64
N ASP A 21 -5.25 -17.09 -5.89
CA ASP A 21 -5.28 -17.05 -4.42
C ASP A 21 -6.58 -16.39 -3.87
N GLY A 22 -7.56 -16.07 -4.73
CA GLY A 22 -8.83 -15.44 -4.34
C GLY A 22 -8.75 -13.92 -4.12
N GLY A 23 -7.63 -13.28 -4.49
CA GLY A 23 -7.40 -11.87 -4.21
C GLY A 23 -8.41 -10.94 -4.91
N ASN A 24 -8.77 -11.22 -6.16
CA ASN A 24 -9.76 -10.43 -6.89
C ASN A 24 -11.15 -10.57 -6.26
N GLU A 25 -11.58 -11.79 -5.91
CA GLU A 25 -12.87 -12.01 -5.26
C GLU A 25 -12.98 -11.24 -3.94
N LEU A 26 -11.92 -11.24 -3.14
CA LEU A 26 -11.87 -10.50 -1.88
C LEU A 26 -12.03 -8.98 -2.11
N ASN A 27 -11.32 -8.42 -3.10
CA ASN A 27 -11.43 -7.00 -3.43
C ASN A 27 -12.84 -6.63 -3.93
N ASP A 28 -13.47 -7.47 -4.75
CA ASP A 28 -14.83 -7.25 -5.22
C ASP A 28 -15.84 -7.25 -4.07
N LYS A 29 -15.68 -8.16 -3.10
CA LYS A 29 -16.51 -8.19 -1.88
C LYS A 29 -16.32 -6.93 -1.04
N LEU A 30 -15.08 -6.47 -0.88
CA LEU A 30 -14.80 -5.23 -0.16
C LEU A 30 -15.35 -3.99 -0.88
N LEU A 31 -15.22 -3.93 -2.21
CA LEU A 31 -15.80 -2.83 -2.98
C LEU A 31 -17.32 -2.78 -2.83
N LYS A 32 -18.00 -3.94 -2.89
CA LYS A 32 -19.45 -4.04 -2.63
C LYS A 32 -19.81 -3.58 -1.22
N LEU A 33 -19.01 -3.96 -0.20
CA LEU A 33 -19.19 -3.47 1.16
C LEU A 33 -19.14 -1.93 1.23
N PHE A 34 -18.19 -1.30 0.54
CA PHE A 34 -18.08 0.16 0.51
C PHE A 34 -19.24 0.83 -0.23
N GLN A 35 -19.80 0.16 -1.24
CA GLN A 35 -20.99 0.63 -1.97
C GLN A 35 -22.28 0.48 -1.16
N GLU A 36 -22.40 -0.58 -0.39
CA GLU A 36 -23.58 -0.85 0.46
C GLU A 36 -23.60 0.09 1.68
N PHE A 37 -22.46 0.23 2.38
CA PHE A 37 -22.30 1.12 3.53
C PHE A 37 -21.70 2.47 3.09
N ASN A 38 -22.37 3.19 2.20
CA ASN A 38 -21.79 4.35 1.51
C ASN A 38 -21.95 5.69 2.25
N ASN A 39 -22.59 5.71 3.42
CA ASN A 39 -22.80 6.93 4.20
C ASN A 39 -21.69 7.15 5.23
N ASP A 40 -20.60 7.83 4.80
CA ASP A 40 -19.46 8.15 5.68
C ASP A 40 -19.78 9.20 6.78
N LYS A 41 -21.02 9.67 6.89
CA LYS A 41 -21.51 10.43 8.04
C LYS A 41 -22.19 9.52 9.07
N ASN A 42 -22.56 8.30 8.70
CA ASN A 42 -23.16 7.31 9.60
C ASN A 42 -22.06 6.54 10.35
N LYS A 43 -22.11 6.55 11.67
CA LYS A 43 -21.12 5.91 12.52
C LYS A 43 -21.02 4.40 12.27
N PHE A 44 -22.16 3.72 12.10
CA PHE A 44 -22.17 2.27 11.91
C PHE A 44 -21.61 1.87 10.54
N ASP A 45 -21.95 2.59 9.47
CA ASP A 45 -21.42 2.36 8.14
C ASP A 45 -19.89 2.47 8.13
N VAL A 46 -19.37 3.53 8.78
CA VAL A 46 -17.92 3.72 8.90
C VAL A 46 -17.26 2.62 9.74
N GLN A 47 -17.86 2.27 10.89
CA GLN A 47 -17.31 1.24 11.78
C GLN A 47 -17.23 -0.13 11.10
N ILE A 48 -18.23 -0.53 10.32
CA ILE A 48 -18.25 -1.78 9.56
C ILE A 48 -17.08 -1.80 8.56
N LYS A 49 -16.88 -0.73 7.78
CA LYS A 49 -15.78 -0.61 6.83
C LYS A 49 -14.42 -0.65 7.53
N VAL A 50 -14.26 0.09 8.64
CA VAL A 50 -13.01 0.09 9.43
C VAL A 50 -12.72 -1.30 9.99
N ALA A 51 -13.72 -1.99 10.57
CA ALA A 51 -13.56 -3.33 11.12
C ALA A 51 -13.18 -4.35 10.05
N ALA A 52 -13.86 -4.33 8.91
CA ALA A 52 -13.59 -5.22 7.79
C ALA A 52 -12.15 -5.04 7.28
N LEU A 53 -11.72 -3.80 7.00
CA LEU A 53 -10.35 -3.53 6.55
C LEU A 53 -9.31 -3.91 7.60
N ASN A 54 -9.58 -3.62 8.88
CA ASN A 54 -8.65 -3.97 9.95
C ASN A 54 -8.44 -5.47 10.07
N THR A 55 -9.50 -6.25 9.97
CA THR A 55 -9.45 -7.72 10.07
C THR A 55 -8.79 -8.32 8.84
N ILE A 56 -9.21 -7.93 7.64
CA ILE A 56 -8.77 -8.53 6.38
C ILE A 56 -7.30 -8.18 6.06
N TYR A 57 -6.92 -6.92 6.29
CA TYR A 57 -5.57 -6.44 5.96
C TYR A 57 -4.64 -6.34 7.16
N ALA A 58 -5.05 -6.77 8.34
CA ALA A 58 -4.25 -6.72 9.57
C ALA A 58 -3.60 -5.32 9.79
N THR A 59 -4.40 -4.24 9.66
CA THR A 59 -3.89 -2.87 9.72
C THR A 59 -3.52 -2.40 11.12
N ALA A 60 -3.69 -3.30 12.09
CA ALA A 60 -3.34 -3.08 13.51
C ALA A 60 -4.05 -1.87 14.16
N ILE A 61 -5.29 -1.58 13.76
CA ILE A 61 -6.15 -0.60 14.45
C ILE A 61 -6.59 -1.22 15.78
N ILE A 62 -6.10 -0.69 16.89
CA ILE A 62 -6.42 -1.16 18.24
C ILE A 62 -7.81 -0.67 18.68
N ASN A 63 -8.13 0.59 18.35
CA ASN A 63 -9.40 1.21 18.70
C ASN A 63 -10.08 1.76 17.45
N ILE A 64 -11.21 1.18 17.08
CA ILE A 64 -11.98 1.54 15.89
C ILE A 64 -12.63 2.92 16.05
N ASN A 65 -13.08 3.29 17.26
CA ASN A 65 -13.86 4.51 17.47
C ASN A 65 -13.11 5.79 17.06
N PRO A 66 -11.88 6.08 17.52
CA PRO A 66 -11.18 7.29 17.11
C PRO A 66 -10.92 7.38 15.60
N VAL A 67 -10.70 6.23 14.95
CA VAL A 67 -10.52 6.17 13.50
C VAL A 67 -11.82 6.50 12.78
N SER A 68 -12.94 5.93 13.24
CA SER A 68 -14.26 6.19 12.66
C SER A 68 -14.68 7.66 12.87
N GLU A 69 -14.44 8.23 14.04
CA GLU A 69 -14.71 9.63 14.35
C GLU A 69 -13.89 10.58 13.45
N GLN A 70 -12.63 10.24 13.19
CA GLN A 70 -11.78 11.01 12.27
C GLN A 70 -12.35 10.98 10.83
N ILE A 71 -12.78 9.82 10.34
CA ILE A 71 -13.39 9.67 9.01
C ILE A 71 -14.66 10.50 8.91
N ILE A 72 -15.58 10.37 9.88
CA ILE A 72 -16.85 11.12 9.94
C ILE A 72 -16.57 12.63 9.93
N LYS A 73 -15.64 13.09 10.77
CA LYS A 73 -15.26 14.50 10.85
C LYS A 73 -14.79 15.03 9.49
N LEU A 74 -13.92 14.30 8.80
CA LEU A 74 -13.41 14.71 7.49
C LEU A 74 -14.51 14.73 6.43
N THR A 75 -15.44 13.77 6.48
CA THR A 75 -16.62 13.73 5.57
C THR A 75 -17.57 14.91 5.83
N ILE A 76 -17.82 15.26 7.09
CA ILE A 76 -18.69 16.41 7.45
C ILE A 76 -18.03 17.74 7.01
N GLN A 77 -16.73 17.86 7.10
CA GLN A 77 -15.98 19.04 6.67
C GLN A 77 -15.95 19.22 5.15
N ASN A 78 -16.66 18.36 4.39
CA ASN A 78 -16.71 18.40 2.93
C ASN A 78 -15.32 18.50 2.29
N VAL A 79 -14.39 17.67 2.74
CA VAL A 79 -13.13 17.46 2.01
C VAL A 79 -13.53 16.76 0.72
N GLY A 80 -13.95 17.56 -0.29
CA GLY A 80 -14.43 17.08 -1.58
C GLY A 80 -13.34 16.24 -2.22
N CYS A 81 -13.71 15.04 -2.66
CA CYS A 81 -12.82 14.14 -3.39
C CYS A 81 -13.23 14.16 -4.85
N ASN A 82 -12.82 15.19 -5.57
CA ASN A 82 -13.16 15.39 -6.99
C ASN A 82 -12.04 14.93 -7.94
N ASN A 83 -10.85 14.71 -7.39
CA ASN A 83 -9.67 14.32 -8.17
C ASN A 83 -8.64 13.60 -7.28
N LEU A 84 -7.63 13.02 -7.90
CA LEU A 84 -6.57 12.28 -7.22
C LEU A 84 -5.83 13.09 -6.14
N HIS A 85 -5.61 14.38 -6.35
CA HIS A 85 -4.94 15.24 -5.37
C HIS A 85 -5.76 15.38 -4.08
N ASP A 86 -7.08 15.45 -4.19
CA ASP A 86 -7.99 15.49 -3.04
C ASP A 86 -7.95 14.16 -2.27
N TYR A 87 -7.91 13.02 -2.96
CA TYR A 87 -7.74 11.72 -2.33
C TYR A 87 -6.40 11.59 -1.59
N ILE A 88 -5.30 12.10 -2.16
CA ILE A 88 -3.99 12.11 -1.49
C ILE A 88 -4.07 12.89 -0.17
N LYS A 89 -4.65 14.09 -0.19
CA LYS A 89 -4.86 14.89 1.03
C LYS A 89 -5.78 14.21 2.05
N LEU A 90 -6.83 13.55 1.57
CA LEU A 90 -7.76 12.82 2.43
C LEU A 90 -7.03 11.69 3.16
N ILE A 91 -6.19 10.91 2.47
CA ILE A 91 -5.39 9.85 3.07
C ILE A 91 -4.48 10.41 4.17
N ASP A 92 -3.75 11.51 3.90
CA ASP A 92 -2.85 12.13 4.86
C ASP A 92 -3.56 12.66 6.11
N ASN A 93 -4.77 13.22 5.94
CA ASN A 93 -5.59 13.69 7.05
C ASN A 93 -6.22 12.53 7.84
N MET A 94 -6.68 11.49 7.14
CA MET A 94 -7.29 10.30 7.75
C MET A 94 -6.27 9.48 8.54
N ALA A 95 -5.01 9.44 8.08
CA ALA A 95 -3.95 8.71 8.75
C ALA A 95 -3.62 9.26 10.16
N LYS A 96 -3.77 10.56 10.36
CA LYS A 96 -3.38 11.27 11.60
C LYS A 96 -4.50 11.23 12.64
N VAL A 97 -4.61 10.12 13.36
CA VAL A 97 -5.66 9.95 14.39
C VAL A 97 -5.12 10.37 15.75
N LYS A 98 -5.89 11.20 16.46
CA LYS A 98 -5.61 11.63 17.84
C LYS A 98 -6.82 11.29 18.71
N TRP A 99 -6.58 10.80 19.92
CA TRP A 99 -7.64 10.56 20.91
C TRP A 99 -7.11 10.68 22.33
N THR A 100 -8.03 10.86 23.26
CA THR A 100 -7.75 10.87 24.68
C THR A 100 -8.49 9.72 25.35
N ASN A 101 -7.83 8.95 26.20
CA ASN A 101 -8.46 7.86 26.92
C ASN A 101 -9.27 8.39 28.13
N ARG A 102 -9.97 7.48 28.84
CA ARG A 102 -10.77 7.82 30.02
C ARG A 102 -9.94 8.39 31.19
N LYS A 103 -8.63 8.19 31.20
CA LYS A 103 -7.71 8.71 32.21
C LYS A 103 -7.13 10.08 31.85
N GLY A 104 -7.57 10.69 30.73
CA GLY A 104 -7.04 11.97 30.24
C GLY A 104 -5.71 11.87 29.48
N GLU A 105 -5.20 10.68 29.22
CA GLU A 105 -3.96 10.49 28.47
C GLU A 105 -4.22 10.66 26.97
N SER A 106 -3.41 11.50 26.32
CA SER A 106 -3.51 11.78 24.88
C SER A 106 -2.62 10.85 24.05
N PHE A 107 -3.15 10.33 22.98
CA PHE A 107 -2.49 9.44 22.05
C PHE A 107 -2.56 10.02 20.64
N GLN A 108 -1.52 9.73 19.86
CA GLN A 108 -1.50 10.03 18.43
C GLN A 108 -0.92 8.83 17.67
N ARG A 109 -1.54 8.50 16.54
CA ARG A 109 -1.07 7.44 15.67
C ARG A 109 -1.15 7.85 14.21
N ASN A 110 -0.16 7.45 13.42
CA ASN A 110 -0.20 7.54 11.97
C ASN A 110 -0.58 6.17 11.40
N ASN A 111 -1.81 6.06 10.90
CA ASN A 111 -2.38 4.85 10.34
C ASN A 111 -2.34 4.86 8.79
N LEU A 112 -1.22 5.26 8.20
CA LEU A 112 -1.07 5.49 6.75
C LEU A 112 -1.51 4.28 5.91
N SER A 113 -1.10 3.08 6.32
CA SER A 113 -1.47 1.83 5.63
C SER A 113 -2.98 1.56 5.68
N PHE A 114 -3.66 1.90 6.78
CA PHE A 114 -5.11 1.81 6.88
C PHE A 114 -5.80 2.86 6.01
N ALA A 115 -5.39 4.13 6.15
CA ALA A 115 -6.00 5.25 5.43
C ALA A 115 -5.91 5.08 3.91
N SER A 116 -4.75 4.62 3.40
CA SER A 116 -4.60 4.34 1.97
C SER A 116 -5.55 3.23 1.49
N LYS A 117 -5.76 2.18 2.27
CA LYS A 117 -6.72 1.11 1.95
C LYS A 117 -8.16 1.62 1.95
N TYR A 118 -8.54 2.42 2.95
CA TYR A 118 -9.89 2.97 3.01
C TYR A 118 -10.20 3.83 1.78
N VAL A 119 -9.30 4.74 1.43
CA VAL A 119 -9.48 5.63 0.28
C VAL A 119 -9.33 4.88 -1.06
N HIS A 120 -8.54 3.83 -1.14
CA HIS A 120 -8.45 2.96 -2.32
C HIS A 120 -9.84 2.41 -2.72
N PHE A 121 -10.61 1.87 -1.75
CA PHE A 121 -11.97 1.41 -2.01
C PHE A 121 -12.96 2.55 -2.20
N LEU A 122 -12.82 3.65 -1.46
CA LEU A 122 -13.65 4.84 -1.61
C LEU A 122 -13.49 5.46 -3.02
N SER A 123 -12.28 5.53 -3.54
CA SER A 123 -11.94 6.06 -4.86
C SER A 123 -12.14 5.06 -6.00
N LYS A 124 -12.69 3.88 -5.74
CA LYS A 124 -12.83 2.81 -6.74
C LYS A 124 -11.50 2.48 -7.43
N TYR A 125 -10.46 2.35 -6.63
CA TYR A 125 -9.10 1.95 -7.04
C TYR A 125 -8.26 3.03 -7.73
N GLU A 126 -8.65 4.31 -7.71
CA GLU A 126 -7.83 5.39 -8.28
C GLU A 126 -6.52 5.60 -7.53
N THR A 127 -6.51 5.38 -6.20
CA THR A 127 -5.30 5.51 -5.39
C THR A 127 -4.64 4.15 -5.16
N PRO A 128 -3.29 4.04 -5.26
CA PRO A 128 -2.59 2.82 -4.85
C PRO A 128 -2.60 2.67 -3.33
N ILE A 129 -2.39 1.44 -2.85
CA ILE A 129 -2.30 1.16 -1.41
C ILE A 129 -0.86 1.32 -0.92
N TYR A 130 -0.63 2.09 0.14
CA TYR A 130 0.62 2.00 0.89
C TYR A 130 0.64 0.74 1.75
N ASP A 131 1.59 -0.13 1.45
CA ASP A 131 1.87 -1.34 2.21
C ASP A 131 3.38 -1.57 2.32
N SER A 132 3.82 -2.18 3.42
CA SER A 132 5.25 -2.40 3.64
C SER A 132 5.88 -3.39 2.64
N TYR A 133 5.11 -4.33 2.07
CA TYR A 133 5.59 -5.23 1.01
C TYR A 133 5.80 -4.45 -0.29
N ALA A 134 4.78 -3.72 -0.73
CA ALA A 134 4.84 -2.88 -1.92
C ALA A 134 5.99 -1.85 -1.81
N TRP A 135 6.13 -1.19 -0.66
CA TRP A 135 7.21 -0.24 -0.42
C TRP A 135 8.60 -0.84 -0.61
N LEU A 136 8.85 -2.02 -0.05
CA LEU A 136 10.14 -2.70 -0.19
C LEU A 136 10.45 -3.02 -1.65
N ILE A 137 9.46 -3.47 -2.43
CA ILE A 137 9.62 -3.82 -3.84
C ILE A 137 9.84 -2.57 -4.70
N ILE A 138 9.06 -1.50 -4.51
CA ILE A 138 9.25 -0.21 -5.20
C ILE A 138 10.68 0.31 -4.97
N LYS A 139 11.12 0.37 -3.71
CA LYS A 139 12.47 0.85 -3.37
C LYS A 139 13.56 -0.07 -3.92
N GLY A 140 13.31 -1.38 -3.96
CA GLY A 140 14.19 -2.36 -4.58
C GLY A 140 14.36 -2.11 -6.08
N TYR A 141 13.27 -1.93 -6.81
CA TYR A 141 13.29 -1.63 -8.26
C TYR A 141 13.98 -0.30 -8.55
N LEU A 142 13.59 0.77 -7.86
CA LEU A 142 14.22 2.08 -8.04
C LEU A 142 15.72 2.02 -7.79
N GLY A 143 16.18 1.33 -6.74
CA GLY A 143 17.61 1.16 -6.49
C GLY A 143 18.34 0.38 -7.57
N GLN A 144 17.67 -0.55 -8.25
CA GLN A 144 18.26 -1.32 -9.36
C GLN A 144 18.31 -0.54 -10.69
N CYS A 145 17.33 0.36 -10.93
CA CYS A 145 17.25 1.16 -12.15
C CYS A 145 18.13 2.41 -12.09
N THR A 146 18.15 3.12 -10.97
CA THR A 146 18.82 4.42 -10.88
C THR A 146 20.27 4.33 -10.41
N ASN A 147 20.75 3.16 -9.98
CA ASN A 147 22.04 2.98 -9.32
C ASN A 147 22.25 3.86 -8.06
N GLU A 148 21.17 4.44 -7.53
CA GLU A 148 21.22 5.28 -6.33
C GLU A 148 21.15 4.39 -5.08
N LYS A 149 21.84 4.84 -4.02
CA LYS A 149 21.72 4.19 -2.70
C LYS A 149 20.36 4.50 -2.11
N MET A 150 19.42 3.54 -2.23
CA MET A 150 18.06 3.73 -1.77
C MET A 150 17.92 3.60 -0.25
N SER A 151 17.23 4.58 0.33
CA SER A 151 16.71 4.47 1.70
C SER A 151 15.39 3.69 1.68
N PHE A 152 15.25 2.75 2.61
CA PHE A 152 14.01 1.98 2.84
C PHE A 152 13.20 2.52 4.04
N THR A 153 13.54 3.72 4.52
CA THR A 153 12.74 4.41 5.54
C THR A 153 11.30 4.52 5.03
N PRO A 154 10.30 4.24 5.88
CA PRO A 154 8.90 4.45 5.50
C PRO A 154 8.65 5.87 4.98
N PRO A 155 7.68 6.07 4.08
CA PRO A 155 7.36 7.38 3.58
C PRO A 155 6.85 8.27 4.71
N LYS A 156 7.13 9.57 4.61
CA LYS A 156 6.72 10.58 5.58
C LYS A 156 5.20 10.69 5.67
N ASP A 157 4.56 10.65 4.52
CA ASP A 157 3.12 10.76 4.33
C ASP A 157 2.72 10.05 3.03
N PHE A 158 1.44 10.09 2.67
CA PHE A 158 0.97 9.45 1.43
C PHE A 158 1.43 10.19 0.18
N ALA A 159 1.58 11.49 0.25
CA ALA A 159 2.10 12.28 -0.87
C ALA A 159 3.54 11.85 -1.25
N ASP A 160 4.40 11.62 -0.25
CA ASP A 160 5.76 11.08 -0.45
C ASP A 160 5.75 9.66 -1.03
N PHE A 161 4.86 8.80 -0.52
CA PHE A 161 4.64 7.47 -1.09
C PHE A 161 4.20 7.55 -2.55
N TYR A 162 3.18 8.38 -2.84
CA TYR A 162 2.63 8.51 -4.19
C TYR A 162 3.67 9.05 -5.19
N ALA A 163 4.44 10.07 -4.80
CA ALA A 163 5.53 10.57 -5.63
C ALA A 163 6.59 9.48 -5.94
N THR A 164 6.89 8.64 -4.95
CA THR A 164 7.82 7.51 -5.15
C THR A 164 7.21 6.43 -6.05
N PHE A 165 5.90 6.16 -5.93
CA PHE A 165 5.16 5.22 -6.78
C PHE A 165 5.12 5.71 -8.25
N GLU A 166 4.86 6.99 -8.49
CA GLU A 166 4.91 7.57 -9.83
C GLU A 166 6.33 7.56 -10.43
N LYS A 167 7.37 7.83 -9.61
CA LYS A 167 8.76 7.66 -10.05
C LYS A 167 9.01 6.21 -10.47
N PHE A 168 8.54 5.22 -9.70
CA PHE A 168 8.66 3.80 -10.03
C PHE A 168 7.98 3.47 -11.38
N LYS A 169 6.75 3.95 -11.61
CA LYS A 169 6.03 3.74 -12.88
C LYS A 169 6.82 4.30 -14.07
N LYS A 170 7.30 5.53 -13.94
CA LYS A 170 8.03 6.23 -14.99
C LYS A 170 9.37 5.55 -15.32
N GLU A 171 10.18 5.25 -14.30
CA GLU A 171 11.51 4.65 -14.50
C GLU A 171 11.45 3.25 -15.15
N LEU A 172 10.34 2.53 -14.93
CA LEU A 172 10.15 1.18 -15.48
C LEU A 172 9.17 1.14 -16.66
N LYS A 173 8.73 2.31 -17.17
CA LYS A 173 7.80 2.44 -18.30
C LYS A 173 6.50 1.64 -18.12
N LEU A 174 5.89 1.74 -16.92
CA LEU A 174 4.70 0.99 -16.53
C LEU A 174 3.40 1.79 -16.66
N ASP A 175 3.39 2.89 -17.42
CA ASP A 175 2.25 3.80 -17.53
C ASP A 175 0.97 3.17 -18.10
N ARG A 176 1.10 2.06 -18.83
CA ARG A 176 -0.02 1.29 -19.38
C ARG A 176 -0.79 0.48 -18.32
N HIS A 177 -0.18 0.26 -17.16
CA HIS A 177 -0.81 -0.46 -16.05
C HIS A 177 -1.56 0.50 -15.14
N THR A 178 -2.74 0.08 -14.70
CA THR A 178 -3.53 0.82 -13.71
C THR A 178 -2.86 0.82 -12.34
N ASN A 179 -3.23 1.79 -11.50
CA ASN A 179 -2.77 1.81 -10.10
C ASN A 179 -3.20 0.55 -9.35
N TYR A 180 -4.37 0.00 -9.66
CA TYR A 180 -4.87 -1.26 -9.10
C TYR A 180 -3.97 -2.45 -9.46
N GLU A 181 -3.64 -2.63 -10.74
CA GLU A 181 -2.79 -3.74 -11.19
C GLU A 181 -1.40 -3.67 -10.56
N LEU A 182 -0.78 -2.49 -10.57
CA LEU A 182 0.56 -2.31 -9.99
C LEU A 182 0.55 -2.51 -8.46
N ASP A 183 -0.49 -2.07 -7.77
CA ASP A 183 -0.64 -2.32 -6.34
C ASP A 183 -0.68 -3.83 -6.03
N LYS A 184 -1.50 -4.60 -6.76
CA LYS A 184 -1.61 -6.04 -6.58
C LYS A 184 -0.31 -6.77 -6.94
N PHE A 185 0.31 -6.38 -8.05
CA PHE A 185 1.62 -6.89 -8.45
C PHE A 185 2.66 -6.68 -7.34
N LEU A 186 2.83 -5.45 -6.88
CA LEU A 186 3.84 -5.10 -5.88
C LEU A 186 3.62 -5.82 -4.54
N TRP A 187 2.37 -5.85 -4.08
CA TRP A 187 2.01 -6.52 -2.83
C TRP A 187 2.23 -8.03 -2.91
N HIS A 188 1.68 -8.67 -3.96
CA HIS A 188 1.76 -10.12 -4.10
C HIS A 188 3.21 -10.58 -4.32
N TYR A 189 3.94 -9.92 -5.20
CA TYR A 189 5.36 -10.21 -5.45
C TYR A 189 6.21 -10.01 -4.19
N GLY A 190 5.97 -8.92 -3.44
CA GLY A 190 6.65 -8.68 -2.17
C GLY A 190 6.37 -9.77 -1.14
N LYS A 191 5.12 -10.20 -1.03
CA LYS A 191 4.71 -11.32 -0.17
C LYS A 191 5.39 -12.64 -0.56
N MET A 192 5.47 -12.93 -1.86
CA MET A 192 6.18 -14.12 -2.36
C MET A 192 7.66 -14.08 -1.97
N LYS A 193 8.36 -12.96 -2.19
CA LYS A 193 9.78 -12.82 -1.85
C LYS A 193 10.06 -12.95 -0.36
N ILE A 194 9.18 -12.46 0.48
CA ILE A 194 9.31 -12.60 1.92
C ILE A 194 9.07 -14.05 2.35
N ARG A 195 8.07 -14.75 1.78
CA ARG A 195 7.81 -16.17 2.05
C ARG A 195 8.98 -17.07 1.59
N GLU A 196 9.63 -16.75 0.48
CA GLU A 196 10.85 -17.45 0.04
C GLU A 196 11.94 -17.36 1.11
N ILE A 197 12.17 -16.16 1.67
CA ILE A 197 13.18 -15.94 2.72
C ILE A 197 12.77 -16.59 4.06
N GLU A 198 11.49 -16.55 4.42
CA GLU A 198 10.99 -17.25 5.62
C GLU A 198 11.28 -18.74 5.55
N LYS A 199 11.04 -19.37 4.40
CA LYS A 199 11.33 -20.80 4.16
C LYS A 199 12.83 -21.07 4.15
N GLU A 200 13.61 -20.27 3.41
CA GLU A 200 15.07 -20.44 3.27
C GLU A 200 15.78 -20.36 4.63
N LEU A 201 15.39 -19.40 5.47
CA LEU A 201 16.08 -19.11 6.74
C LEU A 201 15.34 -19.65 7.97
N SER A 202 14.21 -20.32 7.80
CA SER A 202 13.33 -20.78 8.89
C SER A 202 13.09 -19.69 9.94
N CYS A 203 12.78 -18.47 9.49
CA CYS A 203 12.71 -17.28 10.35
C CYS A 203 11.31 -16.66 10.39
N THR A 204 11.10 -15.74 11.33
CA THR A 204 9.84 -14.99 11.45
C THR A 204 9.67 -13.97 10.33
N LEU A 205 8.42 -13.58 10.03
CA LEU A 205 8.05 -12.54 9.07
C LEU A 205 8.89 -11.23 9.23
N SER A 206 9.09 -10.79 10.47
CA SER A 206 9.86 -9.58 10.74
C SER A 206 11.34 -9.73 10.33
N LYS A 207 11.95 -10.89 10.62
CA LYS A 207 13.31 -11.19 10.20
C LYS A 207 13.41 -11.31 8.69
N ALA A 208 12.45 -11.96 8.03
CA ALA A 208 12.41 -12.11 6.58
C ALA A 208 12.30 -10.74 5.87
N LYS A 209 11.44 -9.83 6.37
CA LYS A 209 11.36 -8.45 5.85
C LYS A 209 12.69 -7.70 5.97
N SER A 210 13.35 -7.81 7.12
CA SER A 210 14.66 -7.18 7.35
C SER A 210 15.73 -7.76 6.43
N GLU A 211 15.72 -9.06 6.21
CA GLU A 211 16.67 -9.73 5.31
C GLU A 211 16.40 -9.37 3.84
N LEU A 212 15.14 -9.31 3.42
CA LEU A 212 14.78 -8.83 2.08
C LEU A 212 15.35 -7.43 1.84
N GLN A 213 15.11 -6.51 2.77
CA GLN A 213 15.65 -5.14 2.70
C GLN A 213 17.19 -5.13 2.58
N LYS A 214 17.88 -5.96 3.37
CA LYS A 214 19.34 -6.08 3.33
C LYS A 214 19.84 -6.64 1.99
N ARG A 215 19.17 -7.65 1.44
CA ARG A 215 19.50 -8.24 0.11
C ARG A 215 19.27 -7.25 -1.02
N LEU A 216 18.20 -6.46 -0.96
CA LEU A 216 17.91 -5.40 -1.93
C LEU A 216 18.96 -4.29 -1.87
N LYS A 217 19.37 -3.84 -0.69
CA LYS A 217 20.46 -2.85 -0.52
C LYS A 217 21.79 -3.31 -1.12
N LYS A 218 22.14 -4.59 -0.98
CA LYS A 218 23.36 -5.15 -1.57
C LYS A 218 23.30 -5.21 -3.09
N SER A 219 22.12 -5.43 -3.68
CA SER A 219 21.99 -5.56 -5.13
C SER A 219 22.07 -4.21 -5.85
N THR A 220 21.77 -3.12 -5.19
CA THR A 220 21.94 -1.75 -5.74
C THR A 220 23.42 -1.35 -5.90
N ALA A 221 24.32 -2.05 -5.22
CA ALA A 221 25.78 -1.86 -5.39
C ALA A 221 26.36 -2.60 -6.63
N ASN A 222 25.60 -3.52 -7.24
CA ASN A 222 26.02 -4.35 -8.37
C ASN A 222 25.11 -4.11 -9.58
N LYS A 223 25.53 -3.22 -10.49
CA LYS A 223 25.05 -2.92 -11.86
C LYS A 223 23.56 -3.15 -12.18
N GLY A 224 22.93 -2.06 -12.62
CA GLY A 224 21.53 -1.94 -12.98
C GLY A 224 21.06 -2.85 -14.13
N PHE A 225 19.73 -2.84 -14.37
CA PHE A 225 19.14 -3.32 -15.61
C PHE A 225 19.74 -2.54 -16.78
N SER A 226 20.35 -3.21 -17.75
CA SER A 226 20.54 -2.61 -19.06
C SER A 226 19.14 -2.51 -19.66
N VAL A 227 18.59 -1.30 -19.72
CA VAL A 227 17.39 -1.04 -20.51
C VAL A 227 17.79 -1.33 -21.96
N MET A 228 17.41 -2.50 -22.47
CA MET A 228 17.43 -2.74 -23.91
C MET A 228 16.40 -1.77 -24.49
N VAL A 229 16.88 -0.74 -25.14
CA VAL A 229 16.07 0.07 -26.04
C VAL A 229 15.77 -0.87 -27.21
N ALA A 230 14.56 -1.42 -27.23
CA ALA A 230 14.01 -2.01 -28.43
C ALA A 230 13.60 -0.84 -29.33
N ASP A 231 14.28 -0.73 -30.46
CA ASP A 231 13.93 0.16 -31.57
C ASP A 231 12.55 -0.17 -32.13
#